data_03c07e4a65f3c24a4815f7fe742747f7
#
_entry.id   03c07e4a65f3c24a4815f7fe742747f7
#
_cell.length_a   1.000
_cell.length_b   1.000
_cell.length_c   1.000
_cell.angle_alpha   90.00
_cell.angle_beta   90.00
_cell.angle_gamma   90.00
#
_symmetry.space_group_name_H-M   'P 1'
#
loop_
_entity.id
_entity.type
_entity.pdbx_description
1 polymer ?
#
loop_
_entity_poly.entity_id
_entity_poly.type
_entity_poly.pdbx_seq_one_letter_code
_entity_poly.pdbx_strand_id
1 'polypeptide(L)'
;MGVPTVLDRAVQQAVAQVLEPIYEPLFSRNSYGFRPNRSAHQAILALKQYCSEGYIWAVDIDLSKYFDTLNHELLMNIIRRDIHDETLLVTIKAFLKSGVMENGVVHATEAGSPQGGNLSPILANIYLNEFDKLLEERGHMFCRYADDIMIVVRSERAAERVMSSSKEFLEGTLKLKVNQEKSTVGPICGLKFLGFTLYGTSRNGEWKVGITIHPKSLKRFKDKVKSILRERSQWTVESTLSYFTAYIRGWLAYYGLADMKYILETISGWARRKLRARFWSQWKTPRNRFRKLMLITTDRPNLSLTVGACLRYARAHGPWHMSAFRPLQSILSNKYLESIGFPKILEMYQNSHVLLVNRRVREVRTVV
;
A
#
# COMPACT_ATOMS: atom_id res chain seq x y z
N MET A 1 13.31 -13.95 -6.02
CA MET A 1 12.43 -13.52 -7.13
C MET A 1 13.11 -13.93 -8.43
N GLY A 2 12.50 -14.84 -9.19
CA GLY A 2 12.97 -15.16 -10.55
C GLY A 2 12.47 -14.09 -11.53
N VAL A 3 13.33 -13.65 -12.45
CA VAL A 3 12.92 -12.76 -13.54
C VAL A 3 12.84 -13.60 -14.80
N PRO A 4 11.65 -13.86 -15.37
CA PRO A 4 11.52 -14.59 -16.63
C PRO A 4 12.22 -13.87 -17.78
N THR A 5 12.66 -14.62 -18.79
CA THR A 5 13.21 -14.03 -20.01
C THR A 5 12.18 -13.17 -20.72
N VAL A 6 12.62 -12.32 -21.65
CA VAL A 6 11.69 -11.45 -22.41
C VAL A 6 10.71 -12.30 -23.23
N LEU A 7 11.20 -13.40 -23.82
CA LEU A 7 10.36 -14.32 -24.59
C LEU A 7 9.32 -15.00 -23.69
N ASP A 8 9.74 -15.55 -22.55
CA ASP A 8 8.81 -16.16 -21.59
C ASP A 8 7.72 -15.20 -21.13
N ARG A 9 8.10 -13.93 -20.85
CA ARG A 9 7.11 -12.91 -20.46
C ARG A 9 6.11 -12.62 -21.57
N ALA A 10 6.57 -12.59 -22.82
CA ALA A 10 5.67 -12.37 -23.96
C ALA A 10 4.67 -13.52 -24.12
N VAL A 11 5.15 -14.78 -24.05
CA VAL A 11 4.28 -15.96 -24.16
C VAL A 11 3.35 -16.06 -22.93
N GLN A 12 3.85 -15.83 -21.72
CA GLN A 12 3.02 -15.79 -20.51
C GLN A 12 1.93 -14.72 -20.59
N GLN A 13 2.24 -13.55 -21.15
CA GLN A 13 1.28 -12.47 -21.35
C GLN A 13 0.21 -12.87 -22.37
N ALA A 14 0.59 -13.50 -23.46
CA ALA A 14 -0.36 -13.99 -24.47
C ALA A 14 -1.32 -15.03 -23.85
N VAL A 15 -0.78 -16.00 -23.09
CA VAL A 15 -1.60 -16.99 -22.36
C VAL A 15 -2.53 -16.30 -21.36
N ALA A 16 -2.04 -15.34 -20.58
CA ALA A 16 -2.87 -14.59 -19.64
C ALA A 16 -4.02 -13.83 -20.32
N GLN A 17 -3.77 -13.22 -21.50
CA GLN A 17 -4.81 -12.56 -22.28
C GLN A 17 -5.89 -13.50 -22.83
N VAL A 18 -5.56 -14.75 -23.06
CA VAL A 18 -6.54 -15.80 -23.45
C VAL A 18 -7.37 -16.24 -22.24
N LEU A 19 -6.73 -16.41 -21.09
CA LEU A 19 -7.39 -16.88 -19.87
C LEU A 19 -8.29 -15.80 -19.24
N GLU A 20 -7.89 -14.53 -19.31
CA GLU A 20 -8.57 -13.42 -18.64
C GLU A 20 -10.06 -13.30 -19.03
N PRO A 21 -10.47 -13.24 -20.31
CA PRO A 21 -11.87 -13.14 -20.69
C PRO A 21 -12.69 -14.39 -20.33
N ILE A 22 -12.06 -15.55 -20.19
CA ILE A 22 -12.73 -16.80 -19.81
C ILE A 22 -13.04 -16.80 -18.31
N TYR A 23 -12.04 -16.44 -17.49
CA TYR A 23 -12.15 -16.53 -16.02
C TYR A 23 -12.70 -15.29 -15.35
N GLU A 24 -12.56 -14.08 -15.94
CA GLU A 24 -13.05 -12.85 -15.31
C GLU A 24 -14.56 -12.90 -14.94
N PRO A 25 -15.45 -13.46 -15.77
CA PRO A 25 -16.86 -13.64 -15.40
C PRO A 25 -17.09 -14.67 -14.29
N LEU A 26 -16.16 -15.63 -14.12
CA LEU A 26 -16.26 -16.73 -13.14
C LEU A 26 -15.72 -16.35 -11.76
N PHE A 27 -14.96 -15.27 -11.67
CA PHE A 27 -14.39 -14.82 -10.41
C PHE A 27 -15.43 -14.15 -9.50
N SER A 28 -15.32 -14.43 -8.21
CA SER A 28 -16.12 -13.78 -7.17
C SER A 28 -16.09 -12.25 -7.28
N ARG A 29 -17.23 -11.60 -7.03
CA ARG A 29 -17.32 -10.14 -6.93
C ARG A 29 -16.49 -9.57 -5.77
N ASN A 30 -16.18 -10.39 -4.77
CA ASN A 30 -15.40 -10.05 -3.58
C ASN A 30 -13.89 -10.24 -3.75
N SER A 31 -13.44 -10.67 -4.93
CA SER A 31 -12.03 -10.75 -5.32
C SER A 31 -11.61 -9.50 -6.10
N TYR A 32 -10.58 -8.80 -5.62
CA TYR A 32 -10.16 -7.48 -6.12
C TYR A 32 -8.73 -7.42 -6.65
N GLY A 33 -7.87 -8.39 -6.30
CA GLY A 33 -6.46 -8.38 -6.66
C GLY A 33 -6.18 -8.88 -8.07
N PHE A 34 -5.32 -8.19 -8.83
CA PHE A 34 -4.88 -8.58 -10.17
C PHE A 34 -6.01 -8.83 -11.18
N ARG A 35 -7.06 -8.04 -11.10
CA ARG A 35 -8.20 -8.12 -12.01
C ARG A 35 -8.44 -6.78 -12.70
N PRO A 36 -8.89 -6.77 -13.98
CA PRO A 36 -9.24 -5.54 -14.69
C PRO A 36 -10.37 -4.80 -13.96
N ASN A 37 -10.28 -3.47 -13.93
CA ASN A 37 -11.26 -2.59 -13.31
C ASN A 37 -11.51 -2.82 -11.81
N ARG A 38 -10.67 -3.60 -11.13
CA ARG A 38 -10.69 -3.84 -9.69
C ARG A 38 -9.50 -3.17 -9.00
N SER A 39 -9.67 -2.80 -7.74
CA SER A 39 -8.63 -2.08 -6.99
C SER A 39 -8.66 -2.37 -5.50
N ALA A 40 -7.52 -2.14 -4.83
CA ALA A 40 -7.43 -2.18 -3.38
C ALA A 40 -8.42 -1.22 -2.70
N HIS A 41 -8.70 -0.06 -3.31
CA HIS A 41 -9.66 0.91 -2.78
C HIS A 41 -11.07 0.36 -2.75
N GLN A 42 -11.50 -0.39 -3.77
CA GLN A 42 -12.82 -1.04 -3.80
C GLN A 42 -12.93 -2.09 -2.70
N ALA A 43 -11.89 -2.90 -2.45
CA ALA A 43 -11.86 -3.86 -1.36
C ALA A 43 -12.03 -3.19 0.02
N ILE A 44 -11.31 -2.08 0.27
CA ILE A 44 -11.41 -1.33 1.52
C ILE A 44 -12.79 -0.68 1.69
N LEU A 45 -13.40 -0.19 0.61
CA LEU A 45 -14.74 0.38 0.64
C LEU A 45 -15.82 -0.68 0.90
N ALA A 46 -15.67 -1.89 0.34
CA ALA A 46 -16.55 -3.01 0.62
C ALA A 46 -16.47 -3.43 2.10
N LEU A 47 -15.24 -3.55 2.66
CA LEU A 47 -15.07 -3.82 4.10
C LEU A 47 -15.69 -2.73 4.98
N LYS A 48 -15.54 -1.45 4.61
CA LYS A 48 -16.18 -0.34 5.32
C LYS A 48 -17.71 -0.50 5.30
N GLN A 49 -18.29 -0.88 4.16
CA GLN A 49 -19.71 -1.11 4.03
C GLN A 49 -20.16 -2.26 4.94
N TYR A 50 -19.52 -3.42 4.87
CA TYR A 50 -19.87 -4.58 5.73
C TYR A 50 -19.77 -4.22 7.21
N CYS A 51 -18.71 -3.48 7.62
CA CYS A 51 -18.58 -3.01 9.00
C CYS A 51 -19.76 -2.09 9.41
N SER A 52 -20.24 -1.22 8.51
CA SER A 52 -21.39 -0.35 8.74
C SER A 52 -22.71 -1.14 8.84
N GLU A 53 -22.77 -2.35 8.26
CA GLU A 53 -23.90 -3.29 8.33
C GLU A 53 -23.84 -4.20 9.57
N GLY A 54 -22.85 -3.98 10.46
CA GLY A 54 -22.73 -4.70 11.73
C GLY A 54 -21.81 -5.92 11.70
N TYR A 55 -21.03 -6.13 10.62
CA TYR A 55 -19.98 -7.15 10.59
C TYR A 55 -18.70 -6.58 11.22
N ILE A 56 -18.59 -6.70 12.54
CA ILE A 56 -17.55 -6.03 13.34
C ILE A 56 -16.38 -6.92 13.76
N TRP A 57 -16.48 -8.23 13.51
CA TRP A 57 -15.41 -9.20 13.73
C TRP A 57 -14.83 -9.63 12.39
N ALA A 58 -13.53 -9.85 12.36
CA ALA A 58 -12.84 -10.24 11.14
C ALA A 58 -11.90 -11.42 11.37
N VAL A 59 -11.76 -12.20 10.31
CA VAL A 59 -10.80 -13.29 10.16
C VAL A 59 -9.83 -12.86 9.08
N ASP A 60 -8.60 -12.56 9.47
CA ASP A 60 -7.50 -12.21 8.58
C ASP A 60 -6.67 -13.46 8.31
N ILE A 61 -6.65 -13.93 7.06
CA ILE A 61 -5.95 -15.15 6.65
C ILE A 61 -4.74 -14.76 5.78
N ASP A 62 -3.54 -15.10 6.25
CA ASP A 62 -2.27 -14.98 5.53
C ASP A 62 -1.82 -16.38 5.07
N LEU A 63 -1.54 -16.54 3.77
CA LEU A 63 -1.06 -17.80 3.23
C LEU A 63 0.46 -17.83 3.23
N SER A 64 1.05 -18.92 3.75
CA SER A 64 2.49 -19.09 3.80
C SER A 64 3.05 -19.37 2.41
N LYS A 65 3.87 -18.44 1.87
CA LYS A 65 4.57 -18.61 0.58
C LYS A 65 3.63 -19.10 -0.53
N TYR A 66 2.45 -18.51 -0.64
CA TYR A 66 1.38 -18.95 -1.53
C TYR A 66 1.87 -19.33 -2.95
N PHE A 67 2.61 -18.44 -3.61
CA PHE A 67 3.14 -18.69 -4.95
C PHE A 67 4.14 -19.85 -5.02
N ASP A 68 4.80 -20.17 -3.92
CA ASP A 68 5.81 -21.25 -3.86
C ASP A 68 5.20 -22.61 -3.50
N THR A 69 3.95 -22.63 -3.00
CA THR A 69 3.28 -23.85 -2.50
C THR A 69 2.07 -24.31 -3.30
N LEU A 70 1.76 -23.61 -4.39
CA LEU A 70 0.61 -23.89 -5.24
C LEU A 70 0.75 -25.27 -5.89
N ASN A 71 -0.26 -26.15 -5.70
CA ASN A 71 -0.24 -27.50 -6.24
C ASN A 71 -0.57 -27.51 -7.74
N HIS A 72 0.39 -27.93 -8.57
CA HIS A 72 0.27 -27.91 -10.03
C HIS A 72 -0.84 -28.81 -10.55
N GLU A 73 -0.98 -30.01 -10.00
CA GLU A 73 -1.99 -30.97 -10.48
C GLU A 73 -3.40 -30.50 -10.18
N LEU A 74 -3.60 -30.00 -8.96
CA LEU A 74 -4.91 -29.44 -8.57
C LEU A 74 -5.26 -28.21 -9.41
N LEU A 75 -4.31 -27.31 -9.64
CA LEU A 75 -4.53 -26.15 -10.53
C LEU A 75 -4.88 -26.61 -11.95
N MET A 76 -4.12 -27.56 -12.51
CA MET A 76 -4.40 -28.06 -13.86
C MET A 76 -5.77 -28.76 -13.95
N ASN A 77 -6.20 -29.45 -12.88
CA ASN A 77 -7.52 -30.06 -12.82
C ASN A 77 -8.65 -28.99 -12.77
N ILE A 78 -8.43 -27.88 -12.06
CA ILE A 78 -9.36 -26.75 -12.06
C ILE A 78 -9.45 -26.16 -13.47
N ILE A 79 -8.31 -25.90 -14.12
CA ILE A 79 -8.28 -25.28 -15.45
C ILE A 79 -8.93 -26.17 -16.50
N ARG A 80 -8.75 -27.49 -16.45
CA ARG A 80 -9.36 -28.45 -17.38
C ARG A 80 -10.89 -28.51 -17.34
N ARG A 81 -11.52 -28.00 -16.31
CA ARG A 81 -12.99 -27.91 -16.26
C ARG A 81 -13.53 -26.95 -17.30
N ASP A 82 -12.78 -25.87 -17.59
CA ASP A 82 -13.21 -24.77 -18.43
C ASP A 82 -12.45 -24.70 -19.76
N ILE A 83 -11.26 -25.30 -19.83
CA ILE A 83 -10.34 -25.23 -20.99
C ILE A 83 -10.02 -26.65 -21.47
N HIS A 84 -10.31 -26.90 -22.76
CA HIS A 84 -10.11 -28.19 -23.42
C HIS A 84 -8.99 -28.18 -24.49
N ASP A 85 -8.32 -27.01 -24.70
CA ASP A 85 -7.19 -26.90 -25.62
C ASP A 85 -5.93 -27.49 -24.98
N GLU A 86 -5.53 -28.67 -25.48
CA GLU A 86 -4.35 -29.39 -25.00
C GLU A 86 -3.07 -28.61 -25.19
N THR A 87 -2.92 -27.82 -26.27
CA THR A 87 -1.73 -27.01 -26.51
C THR A 87 -1.57 -25.93 -25.44
N LEU A 88 -2.67 -25.25 -25.08
CA LEU A 88 -2.70 -24.27 -24.02
C LEU A 88 -2.41 -24.91 -22.65
N LEU A 89 -3.00 -26.05 -22.36
CA LEU A 89 -2.79 -26.78 -21.10
C LEU A 89 -1.33 -27.24 -20.95
N VAL A 90 -0.73 -27.78 -22.01
CA VAL A 90 0.69 -28.18 -22.02
C VAL A 90 1.59 -26.96 -21.81
N THR A 91 1.28 -25.84 -22.45
CA THR A 91 2.04 -24.60 -22.30
C THR A 91 1.98 -24.07 -20.85
N ILE A 92 0.80 -24.03 -20.24
CA ILE A 92 0.65 -23.62 -18.83
C ILE A 92 1.45 -24.55 -17.91
N LYS A 93 1.33 -25.88 -18.12
CA LYS A 93 2.05 -26.87 -17.35
C LYS A 93 3.57 -26.74 -17.48
N ALA A 94 4.07 -26.40 -18.69
CA ALA A 94 5.49 -26.15 -18.92
C ALA A 94 5.99 -24.92 -18.11
N PHE A 95 5.22 -23.83 -18.07
CA PHE A 95 5.56 -22.66 -17.25
C PHE A 95 5.53 -22.95 -15.75
N LEU A 96 4.60 -23.74 -15.28
CA LEU A 96 4.55 -24.15 -13.86
C LEU A 96 5.78 -25.00 -13.48
N LYS A 97 6.23 -25.86 -14.38
CA LYS A 97 7.40 -26.74 -14.18
C LYS A 97 8.74 -26.05 -14.48
N SER A 98 8.72 -24.89 -15.17
CA SER A 98 9.94 -24.15 -15.46
C SER A 98 10.61 -23.75 -14.15
N GLY A 99 11.75 -24.34 -13.82
CA GLY A 99 12.48 -24.10 -12.60
C GLY A 99 12.98 -22.65 -12.48
N VAL A 100 13.50 -22.32 -11.33
CA VAL A 100 14.21 -21.07 -11.07
C VAL A 100 15.69 -21.31 -11.17
N MET A 101 16.39 -20.52 -12.00
CA MET A 101 17.86 -20.54 -12.05
C MET A 101 18.40 -19.68 -10.91
N GLU A 102 19.10 -20.29 -9.98
CA GLU A 102 19.79 -19.62 -8.89
C GLU A 102 21.27 -19.96 -8.94
N ASN A 103 22.13 -18.94 -9.01
CA ASN A 103 23.59 -19.09 -9.11
C ASN A 103 24.07 -20.00 -10.26
N GLY A 104 23.35 -20.01 -11.40
CA GLY A 104 23.70 -20.83 -12.57
C GLY A 104 23.18 -22.28 -12.52
N VAL A 105 22.49 -22.68 -11.46
CA VAL A 105 21.88 -24.01 -11.31
C VAL A 105 20.37 -23.89 -11.47
N VAL A 106 19.77 -24.73 -12.33
CA VAL A 106 18.31 -24.78 -12.50
C VAL A 106 17.73 -25.72 -11.45
N HIS A 107 16.92 -25.19 -10.56
CA HIS A 107 16.14 -25.96 -9.61
C HIS A 107 14.74 -26.20 -10.20
N ALA A 108 14.40 -27.46 -10.48
CA ALA A 108 13.06 -27.83 -10.91
C ALA A 108 12.06 -27.54 -9.77
N THR A 109 10.94 -26.91 -10.09
CA THR A 109 9.86 -26.64 -9.14
C THR A 109 8.80 -27.75 -9.26
N GLU A 110 8.63 -28.56 -8.21
CA GLU A 110 7.55 -29.57 -8.12
C GLU A 110 6.22 -28.94 -7.66
N ALA A 111 6.29 -27.77 -7.01
CA ALA A 111 5.15 -26.98 -6.56
C ALA A 111 5.44 -25.49 -6.72
N GLY A 112 4.38 -24.69 -6.82
CA GLY A 112 4.48 -23.25 -6.90
C GLY A 112 4.46 -22.68 -8.33
N SER A 113 4.32 -21.36 -8.41
CA SER A 113 4.41 -20.59 -9.66
C SER A 113 5.58 -19.63 -9.57
N PRO A 114 6.44 -19.50 -10.59
CA PRO A 114 7.59 -18.59 -10.54
C PRO A 114 7.14 -17.17 -10.18
N GLN A 115 7.67 -16.65 -9.05
CA GLN A 115 7.37 -15.27 -8.62
C GLN A 115 7.93 -14.27 -9.64
N GLY A 116 7.05 -13.44 -10.22
CA GLY A 116 7.42 -12.39 -11.19
C GLY A 116 7.02 -12.70 -12.63
N GLY A 117 6.40 -13.85 -12.91
CA GLY A 117 5.80 -14.16 -14.20
C GLY A 117 4.45 -13.45 -14.40
N ASN A 118 4.15 -13.07 -15.65
CA ASN A 118 2.89 -12.38 -15.99
C ASN A 118 1.66 -13.29 -15.85
N LEU A 119 1.86 -14.61 -15.92
CA LEU A 119 0.80 -15.62 -15.81
C LEU A 119 0.44 -15.94 -14.36
N SER A 120 1.38 -15.81 -13.41
CA SER A 120 1.19 -16.21 -12.02
C SER A 120 -0.02 -15.55 -11.33
N PRO A 121 -0.34 -14.24 -11.52
CA PRO A 121 -1.47 -13.61 -10.87
C PRO A 121 -2.83 -14.18 -11.26
N ILE A 122 -3.05 -14.49 -12.55
CA ILE A 122 -4.32 -15.07 -13.01
C ILE A 122 -4.47 -16.51 -12.55
N LEU A 123 -3.41 -17.32 -12.62
CA LEU A 123 -3.42 -18.69 -12.10
C LEU A 123 -3.69 -18.72 -10.59
N ALA A 124 -3.13 -17.78 -9.85
CA ALA A 124 -3.40 -17.59 -8.43
C ALA A 124 -4.88 -17.27 -8.15
N ASN A 125 -5.48 -16.41 -8.97
CA ASN A 125 -6.90 -16.09 -8.83
C ASN A 125 -7.79 -17.28 -9.19
N ILE A 126 -7.47 -18.06 -10.25
CA ILE A 126 -8.19 -19.27 -10.63
C ILE A 126 -8.20 -20.27 -9.47
N TYR A 127 -7.04 -20.48 -8.85
CA TYR A 127 -6.89 -21.43 -7.76
C TYR A 127 -7.68 -21.03 -6.50
N LEU A 128 -7.57 -19.77 -6.07
CA LEU A 128 -8.27 -19.27 -4.89
C LEU A 128 -9.77 -19.02 -5.12
N ASN A 129 -10.22 -18.98 -6.38
CA ASN A 129 -11.64 -18.85 -6.68
C ASN A 129 -12.48 -20.02 -6.15
N GLU A 130 -11.89 -21.20 -5.98
CA GLU A 130 -12.57 -22.34 -5.32
C GLU A 130 -12.87 -22.03 -3.85
N PHE A 131 -11.97 -21.29 -3.17
CA PHE A 131 -12.23 -20.83 -1.81
C PHE A 131 -13.25 -19.67 -1.77
N ASP A 132 -13.17 -18.76 -2.74
CA ASP A 132 -14.15 -17.68 -2.87
C ASP A 132 -15.57 -18.22 -3.04
N LYS A 133 -15.75 -19.24 -3.91
CA LYS A 133 -17.02 -19.92 -4.12
C LYS A 133 -17.56 -20.56 -2.83
N LEU A 134 -16.70 -21.25 -2.08
CA LEU A 134 -17.07 -21.82 -0.78
C LEU A 134 -17.56 -20.77 0.21
N LEU A 135 -16.90 -19.61 0.26
CA LEU A 135 -17.30 -18.51 1.13
C LEU A 135 -18.66 -17.91 0.71
N GLU A 136 -18.89 -17.79 -0.60
CA GLU A 136 -20.18 -17.33 -1.16
C GLU A 136 -21.31 -18.32 -0.89
N GLU A 137 -21.10 -19.60 -1.11
CA GLU A 137 -22.06 -20.67 -0.81
C GLU A 137 -22.48 -20.70 0.66
N ARG A 138 -21.53 -20.38 1.57
CA ARG A 138 -21.79 -20.26 3.01
C ARG A 138 -22.37 -18.90 3.43
N GLY A 139 -22.54 -17.97 2.50
CA GLY A 139 -23.07 -16.64 2.74
C GLY A 139 -22.15 -15.73 3.56
N HIS A 140 -20.82 -15.96 3.53
CA HIS A 140 -19.86 -15.12 4.22
C HIS A 140 -19.55 -13.85 3.44
N MET A 141 -19.50 -12.71 4.15
CA MET A 141 -18.97 -11.46 3.61
C MET A 141 -17.46 -11.48 3.71
N PHE A 142 -16.76 -11.21 2.60
CA PHE A 142 -15.31 -11.21 2.56
C PHE A 142 -14.77 -10.25 1.50
N CYS A 143 -13.49 -9.94 1.60
CA CYS A 143 -12.72 -9.27 0.56
C CYS A 143 -11.39 -9.99 0.39
N ARG A 144 -11.08 -10.39 -0.84
CA ARG A 144 -9.80 -10.98 -1.19
C ARG A 144 -9.01 -10.07 -2.13
N TYR A 145 -7.76 -9.86 -1.84
CA TYR A 145 -6.81 -9.18 -2.72
C TYR A 145 -5.56 -10.05 -2.91
N ALA A 146 -5.52 -10.82 -4.00
CA ALA A 146 -4.55 -11.87 -4.21
C ALA A 146 -4.61 -12.94 -3.08
N ASP A 147 -3.54 -13.06 -2.29
CA ASP A 147 -3.39 -13.94 -1.14
C ASP A 147 -3.83 -13.31 0.20
N ASP A 148 -4.03 -12.00 0.25
CA ASP A 148 -4.59 -11.31 1.42
C ASP A 148 -6.11 -11.51 1.47
N ILE A 149 -6.64 -12.23 2.49
CA ILE A 149 -8.05 -12.59 2.63
C ILE A 149 -8.59 -12.06 3.95
N MET A 150 -9.66 -11.26 3.88
CA MET A 150 -10.36 -10.74 5.04
C MET A 150 -11.82 -11.16 4.99
N ILE A 151 -12.25 -12.05 5.92
CA ILE A 151 -13.64 -12.48 6.07
C ILE A 151 -14.23 -11.74 7.25
N VAL A 152 -15.47 -11.26 7.14
CA VAL A 152 -16.09 -10.49 8.22
C VAL A 152 -17.38 -11.15 8.68
N VAL A 153 -17.60 -11.12 10.00
CA VAL A 153 -18.72 -11.74 10.68
C VAL A 153 -19.23 -10.86 11.84
N ARG A 154 -20.36 -11.22 12.42
CA ARG A 154 -21.02 -10.40 13.44
C ARG A 154 -20.53 -10.66 14.87
N SER A 155 -19.91 -11.81 15.15
CA SER A 155 -19.48 -12.19 16.50
C SER A 155 -18.15 -12.92 16.51
N GLU A 156 -17.45 -12.87 17.63
CA GLU A 156 -16.18 -13.54 17.89
C GLU A 156 -16.28 -15.06 17.68
N ARG A 157 -17.27 -15.67 18.29
CA ARG A 157 -17.53 -17.12 18.16
C ARG A 157 -17.77 -17.56 16.71
N ALA A 158 -18.39 -16.70 15.89
CA ALA A 158 -18.52 -16.95 14.45
C ALA A 158 -17.18 -16.84 13.74
N ALA A 159 -16.36 -15.86 14.11
CA ALA A 159 -15.03 -15.67 13.52
C ALA A 159 -14.10 -16.85 13.80
N GLU A 160 -14.09 -17.39 15.03
CA GLU A 160 -13.30 -18.57 15.38
C GLU A 160 -13.72 -19.81 14.57
N ARG A 161 -15.02 -20.04 14.42
CA ARG A 161 -15.55 -21.15 13.59
C ARG A 161 -15.19 -20.98 12.12
N VAL A 162 -15.30 -19.77 11.58
CA VAL A 162 -14.93 -19.48 10.19
C VAL A 162 -13.43 -19.66 9.99
N MET A 163 -12.59 -19.22 10.92
CA MET A 163 -11.14 -19.46 10.87
C MET A 163 -10.82 -20.96 10.79
N SER A 164 -11.42 -21.77 11.67
CA SER A 164 -11.20 -23.23 11.70
C SER A 164 -11.63 -23.92 10.41
N SER A 165 -12.84 -23.63 9.94
CA SER A 165 -13.37 -24.24 8.70
C SER A 165 -12.66 -23.75 7.43
N SER A 166 -12.22 -22.49 7.41
CA SER A 166 -11.41 -21.95 6.31
C SER A 166 -10.04 -22.62 6.24
N LYS A 167 -9.40 -22.79 7.39
CA LYS A 167 -8.11 -23.49 7.49
C LYS A 167 -8.23 -24.95 7.01
N GLU A 168 -9.25 -25.66 7.47
CA GLU A 168 -9.50 -27.04 7.04
C GLU A 168 -9.67 -27.15 5.52
N PHE A 169 -10.39 -26.26 4.89
CA PHE A 169 -10.55 -26.25 3.43
C PHE A 169 -9.25 -25.86 2.70
N LEU A 170 -8.58 -24.81 3.14
CA LEU A 170 -7.33 -24.35 2.51
C LEU A 170 -6.22 -25.41 2.60
N GLU A 171 -6.05 -26.04 3.78
CA GLU A 171 -5.02 -27.05 3.99
C GLU A 171 -5.44 -28.45 3.47
N GLY A 172 -6.70 -28.83 3.68
CA GLY A 172 -7.23 -30.15 3.30
C GLY A 172 -7.51 -30.26 1.80
N THR A 173 -8.26 -29.32 1.24
CA THR A 173 -8.72 -29.38 -0.16
C THR A 173 -7.74 -28.70 -1.11
N LEU A 174 -7.35 -27.44 -0.82
CA LEU A 174 -6.47 -26.69 -1.70
C LEU A 174 -4.97 -26.94 -1.44
N LYS A 175 -4.61 -27.74 -0.45
CA LYS A 175 -3.21 -28.05 -0.11
C LYS A 175 -2.33 -26.81 0.12
N LEU A 176 -2.94 -25.70 0.50
CA LEU A 176 -2.26 -24.44 0.85
C LEU A 176 -1.96 -24.43 2.34
N LYS A 177 -0.87 -23.78 2.73
CA LYS A 177 -0.49 -23.69 4.14
C LYS A 177 -0.87 -22.33 4.71
N VAL A 178 -1.75 -22.32 5.73
CA VAL A 178 -2.11 -21.11 6.46
C VAL A 178 -0.99 -20.72 7.43
N ASN A 179 -0.59 -19.45 7.41
CA ASN A 179 0.40 -18.90 8.34
C ASN A 179 -0.25 -18.61 9.70
N GLN A 180 -0.07 -19.51 10.65
CA GLN A 180 -0.69 -19.39 11.98
C GLN A 180 -0.21 -18.19 12.81
N GLU A 181 1.03 -17.72 12.57
CA GLU A 181 1.59 -16.59 13.33
C GLU A 181 1.03 -15.23 12.85
N LYS A 182 0.62 -15.17 11.59
CA LYS A 182 0.11 -13.93 10.99
C LYS A 182 -1.40 -13.89 10.83
N SER A 183 -2.02 -15.08 10.66
CA SER A 183 -3.48 -15.16 10.58
C SER A 183 -4.09 -14.87 11.95
N THR A 184 -5.08 -13.98 11.98
CA THR A 184 -5.66 -13.51 13.23
C THR A 184 -7.18 -13.41 13.18
N VAL A 185 -7.80 -13.60 14.33
CA VAL A 185 -9.20 -13.29 14.57
C VAL A 185 -9.29 -12.11 15.52
N GLY A 186 -10.11 -11.14 15.21
CA GLY A 186 -10.28 -9.97 16.07
C GLY A 186 -11.31 -8.96 15.56
N PRO A 187 -11.55 -7.90 16.32
CA PRO A 187 -12.38 -6.79 15.83
C PRO A 187 -11.80 -6.19 14.56
N ILE A 188 -12.66 -5.93 13.58
CA ILE A 188 -12.21 -5.37 12.28
C ILE A 188 -11.54 -4.00 12.44
N CYS A 189 -12.00 -3.21 13.43
CA CYS A 189 -11.35 -1.95 13.78
C CYS A 189 -9.99 -2.22 14.44
N GLY A 190 -8.92 -1.78 13.79
CA GLY A 190 -7.54 -2.01 14.23
C GLY A 190 -6.78 -3.07 13.44
N LEU A 191 -7.44 -4.01 12.77
CA LEU A 191 -6.78 -4.93 11.87
C LEU A 191 -6.26 -4.21 10.63
N LYS A 192 -5.15 -4.72 10.12
CA LYS A 192 -4.50 -4.19 8.92
C LYS A 192 -4.99 -4.94 7.69
N PHE A 193 -5.59 -4.24 6.73
CA PHE A 193 -5.85 -4.79 5.39
C PHE A 193 -5.34 -3.82 4.33
N LEU A 194 -4.51 -4.29 3.40
CA LEU A 194 -3.92 -3.51 2.30
C LEU A 194 -3.26 -2.18 2.75
N GLY A 195 -2.72 -2.17 3.97
CA GLY A 195 -2.07 -0.97 4.55
C GLY A 195 -3.01 0.01 5.25
N PHE A 196 -4.31 -0.19 5.16
CA PHE A 196 -5.35 0.57 5.86
C PHE A 196 -5.81 -0.14 7.14
N THR A 197 -6.60 0.55 7.93
CA THR A 197 -7.41 0.02 9.01
C THR A 197 -8.71 0.80 9.12
N LEU A 198 -9.77 0.14 9.61
CA LEU A 198 -11.02 0.80 9.89
C LEU A 198 -11.06 1.31 11.34
N TYR A 199 -11.83 2.34 11.58
CA TYR A 199 -12.13 2.82 12.92
C TYR A 199 -13.62 3.16 13.04
N GLY A 200 -14.17 2.94 14.23
CA GLY A 200 -15.55 3.31 14.55
C GLY A 200 -15.60 4.60 15.34
N THR A 201 -16.58 5.43 15.09
CA THR A 201 -16.89 6.62 15.88
C THR A 201 -18.40 6.73 16.07
N SER A 202 -18.83 7.03 17.29
CA SER A 202 -20.21 7.36 17.58
C SER A 202 -20.35 8.88 17.57
N ARG A 203 -21.22 9.41 16.72
CA ARG A 203 -21.54 10.84 16.66
C ARG A 203 -23.06 11.01 16.61
N ASN A 204 -23.60 11.77 17.55
CA ASN A 204 -25.05 11.97 17.70
C ASN A 204 -25.88 10.67 17.81
N GLY A 205 -25.32 9.63 18.46
CA GLY A 205 -25.97 8.33 18.59
C GLY A 205 -25.85 7.42 17.35
N GLU A 206 -25.34 7.91 16.25
CA GLU A 206 -25.08 7.10 15.04
C GLU A 206 -23.67 6.55 15.02
N TRP A 207 -23.54 5.26 14.76
CA TRP A 207 -22.27 4.59 14.54
C TRP A 207 -21.77 4.84 13.12
N LYS A 208 -20.60 5.45 12.98
CA LYS A 208 -19.97 5.70 11.69
C LYS A 208 -18.63 5.02 11.60
N VAL A 209 -18.38 4.38 10.47
CA VAL A 209 -17.11 3.71 10.18
C VAL A 209 -16.27 4.61 9.27
N GLY A 210 -15.04 4.89 9.70
CA GLY A 210 -14.05 5.62 8.92
C GLY A 210 -12.90 4.71 8.47
N ILE A 211 -12.13 5.19 7.51
CA ILE A 211 -10.91 4.53 7.00
C ILE A 211 -9.71 5.36 7.44
N THR A 212 -8.71 4.74 8.04
CA THR A 212 -7.45 5.40 8.37
C THR A 212 -6.25 4.56 7.97
N ILE A 213 -5.05 5.12 8.04
CA ILE A 213 -3.82 4.42 7.71
C ILE A 213 -3.38 3.57 8.89
N HIS A 214 -3.05 2.32 8.63
CA HIS A 214 -2.51 1.46 9.67
C HIS A 214 -1.15 1.99 10.20
N PRO A 215 -0.88 1.96 11.53
CA PRO A 215 0.34 2.51 12.13
C PRO A 215 1.65 2.02 11.52
N LYS A 216 1.73 0.73 11.14
CA LYS A 216 2.90 0.15 10.45
C LYS A 216 3.15 0.82 9.08
N SER A 217 2.09 1.14 8.32
CA SER A 217 2.18 1.83 7.02
C SER A 217 2.61 3.28 7.20
N LEU A 218 2.07 3.96 8.21
CA LEU A 218 2.46 5.32 8.57
C LEU A 218 3.94 5.40 9.02
N LYS A 219 4.42 4.41 9.78
CA LYS A 219 5.83 4.31 10.18
C LYS A 219 6.74 4.19 8.95
N ARG A 220 6.43 3.27 8.02
CA ARG A 220 7.17 3.11 6.75
C ARG A 220 7.24 4.42 5.97
N PHE A 221 6.12 5.13 5.88
CA PHE A 221 6.07 6.44 5.25
C PHE A 221 7.02 7.45 5.93
N LYS A 222 6.95 7.59 7.26
CA LYS A 222 7.83 8.48 8.02
C LYS A 222 9.30 8.13 7.85
N ASP A 223 9.64 6.83 7.86
CA ASP A 223 11.02 6.37 7.68
C ASP A 223 11.52 6.70 6.26
N LYS A 224 10.70 6.55 5.23
CA LYS A 224 11.05 6.94 3.85
C LYS A 224 11.23 8.45 3.70
N VAL A 225 10.33 9.25 4.27
CA VAL A 225 10.47 10.72 4.28
C VAL A 225 11.76 11.14 5.01
N LYS A 226 12.08 10.48 6.14
CA LYS A 226 13.33 10.72 6.88
C LYS A 226 14.56 10.40 6.02
N SER A 227 14.55 9.29 5.30
CA SER A 227 15.60 8.92 4.36
C SER A 227 15.76 9.97 3.24
N ILE A 228 14.68 10.37 2.59
CA ILE A 228 14.71 11.37 1.52
C ILE A 228 15.31 12.71 2.00
N LEU A 229 14.87 13.20 3.16
CA LEU A 229 15.25 14.53 3.64
C LEU A 229 16.60 14.56 4.36
N ARG A 230 17.12 13.42 4.85
CA ARG A 230 18.36 13.35 5.63
C ARG A 230 19.57 12.78 4.85
N GLU A 231 19.38 11.65 4.21
CA GLU A 231 20.48 10.80 3.74
C GLU A 231 21.07 11.25 2.39
N ARG A 232 20.36 12.07 1.63
CA ARG A 232 20.83 12.54 0.31
C ARG A 232 21.53 13.87 0.39
N SER A 233 22.58 13.94 1.23
CA SER A 233 23.38 15.16 1.43
C SER A 233 24.08 15.67 0.15
N GLN A 234 24.33 14.80 -0.82
CA GLN A 234 24.95 15.13 -2.11
C GLN A 234 23.98 15.74 -3.12
N TRP A 235 22.67 15.61 -2.90
CA TRP A 235 21.68 16.18 -3.81
C TRP A 235 21.45 17.65 -3.52
N THR A 236 21.15 18.41 -4.57
CA THR A 236 20.67 19.79 -4.43
C THR A 236 19.33 19.79 -3.70
N VAL A 237 18.96 20.96 -3.17
CA VAL A 237 17.65 21.10 -2.48
C VAL A 237 16.50 20.86 -3.47
N GLU A 238 16.63 21.39 -4.68
CA GLU A 238 15.65 21.29 -5.76
C GLU A 238 15.41 19.81 -6.13
N SER A 239 16.48 19.06 -6.37
CA SER A 239 16.39 17.62 -6.70
C SER A 239 15.76 16.83 -5.56
N THR A 240 16.09 17.15 -4.31
CA THR A 240 15.50 16.52 -3.13
C THR A 240 14.01 16.80 -3.02
N LEU A 241 13.59 18.05 -3.23
CA LEU A 241 12.20 18.46 -3.14
C LEU A 241 11.38 17.89 -4.30
N SER A 242 11.94 17.83 -5.50
CA SER A 242 11.31 17.18 -6.65
C SER A 242 11.02 15.70 -6.36
N TYR A 243 12.04 14.97 -5.88
CA TYR A 243 11.87 13.56 -5.50
C TYR A 243 10.89 13.38 -4.33
N PHE A 244 10.95 14.26 -3.32
CA PHE A 244 10.02 14.24 -2.20
C PHE A 244 8.58 14.47 -2.66
N THR A 245 8.36 15.43 -3.55
CA THR A 245 7.04 15.75 -4.12
C THR A 245 6.49 14.57 -4.93
N ALA A 246 7.32 13.93 -5.76
CA ALA A 246 6.93 12.75 -6.51
C ALA A 246 6.55 11.59 -5.59
N TYR A 247 7.33 11.36 -4.51
CA TYR A 247 7.02 10.34 -3.51
C TYR A 247 5.70 10.61 -2.79
N ILE A 248 5.47 11.87 -2.34
CA ILE A 248 4.21 12.26 -1.69
C ILE A 248 3.01 12.07 -2.63
N ARG A 249 3.14 12.45 -3.90
CA ARG A 249 2.07 12.29 -4.90
C ARG A 249 1.69 10.82 -5.07
N GLY A 250 2.65 9.92 -5.27
CA GLY A 250 2.38 8.49 -5.39
C GLY A 250 1.77 7.89 -4.13
N TRP A 251 2.26 8.33 -2.95
CA TRP A 251 1.72 7.87 -1.67
C TRP A 251 0.28 8.34 -1.43
N LEU A 252 -0.03 9.60 -1.76
CA LEU A 252 -1.39 10.15 -1.67
C LEU A 252 -2.34 9.54 -2.69
N ALA A 253 -1.86 9.16 -3.88
CA ALA A 253 -2.67 8.46 -4.87
C ALA A 253 -3.20 7.11 -4.33
N TYR A 254 -2.44 6.44 -3.46
CA TYR A 254 -2.86 5.20 -2.81
C TYR A 254 -3.61 5.45 -1.49
N TYR A 255 -3.03 6.21 -0.57
CA TYR A 255 -3.59 6.41 0.77
C TYR A 255 -4.60 7.55 0.88
N GLY A 256 -4.84 8.31 -0.19
CA GLY A 256 -5.77 9.44 -0.20
C GLY A 256 -7.22 9.11 0.17
N LEU A 257 -7.59 7.81 0.11
CA LEU A 257 -8.88 7.32 0.57
C LEU A 257 -9.07 7.45 2.10
N ALA A 258 -8.00 7.43 2.87
CA ALA A 258 -8.04 7.46 4.33
C ALA A 258 -8.33 8.87 4.88
N ASP A 259 -9.02 8.92 6.02
CA ASP A 259 -9.26 10.13 6.81
C ASP A 259 -7.97 10.51 7.55
N MET A 260 -7.16 11.41 6.97
CA MET A 260 -5.81 11.66 7.49
C MET A 260 -5.41 13.15 7.56
N LYS A 261 -6.34 14.08 7.50
CA LYS A 261 -6.04 15.51 7.51
C LYS A 261 -5.08 15.90 8.66
N TYR A 262 -5.42 15.54 9.88
CA TYR A 262 -4.62 15.84 11.08
C TYR A 262 -3.23 15.16 11.03
N ILE A 263 -3.17 13.92 10.56
CA ILE A 263 -1.91 13.18 10.39
C ILE A 263 -0.99 13.93 9.42
N LEU A 264 -1.53 14.40 8.30
CA LEU A 264 -0.78 15.14 7.28
C LEU A 264 -0.33 16.52 7.73
N GLU A 265 -1.13 17.24 8.54
CA GLU A 265 -0.72 18.48 9.17
C GLU A 265 0.53 18.27 10.04
N THR A 266 0.49 17.26 10.89
CA THR A 266 1.62 16.88 11.76
C THR A 266 2.86 16.49 10.94
N ILE A 267 2.67 15.68 9.90
CA ILE A 267 3.77 15.22 9.01
C ILE A 267 4.35 16.39 8.24
N SER A 268 3.52 17.28 7.71
CA SER A 268 3.97 18.46 6.98
C SER A 268 4.85 19.36 7.86
N GLY A 269 4.41 19.63 9.09
CA GLY A 269 5.19 20.38 10.08
C GLY A 269 6.54 19.70 10.38
N TRP A 270 6.51 18.39 10.61
CA TRP A 270 7.71 17.59 10.87
C TRP A 270 8.67 17.57 9.65
N ALA A 271 8.16 17.41 8.44
CA ALA A 271 8.97 17.40 7.22
C ALA A 271 9.63 18.78 6.97
N ARG A 272 8.91 19.89 7.17
CA ARG A 272 9.48 21.25 7.11
C ARG A 272 10.58 21.43 8.15
N ARG A 273 10.41 20.91 9.35
CA ARG A 273 11.42 20.94 10.41
C ARG A 273 12.68 20.14 9.97
N LYS A 274 12.51 18.96 9.38
CA LYS A 274 13.62 18.17 8.81
C LYS A 274 14.37 18.92 7.72
N LEU A 275 13.66 19.58 6.83
CA LEU A 275 14.27 20.37 5.76
C LEU A 275 15.07 21.55 6.30
N ARG A 276 14.56 22.28 7.29
CA ARG A 276 15.30 23.36 7.96
C ARG A 276 16.58 22.84 8.64
N ALA A 277 16.49 21.72 9.32
CA ALA A 277 17.67 21.08 9.93
C ALA A 277 18.72 20.67 8.87
N ARG A 278 18.28 20.17 7.70
CA ARG A 278 19.16 19.87 6.57
C ARG A 278 19.86 21.11 6.03
N PHE A 279 19.14 22.20 5.78
CA PHE A 279 19.77 23.47 5.38
C PHE A 279 20.88 23.87 6.34
N TRP A 280 20.56 23.84 7.66
CA TRP A 280 21.53 24.19 8.67
C TRP A 280 22.76 23.29 8.68
N SER A 281 22.61 22.00 8.44
CA SER A 281 23.71 21.05 8.33
C SER A 281 24.55 21.26 7.07
N GLN A 282 23.94 21.58 5.93
CA GLN A 282 24.63 21.79 4.66
C GLN A 282 25.45 23.09 4.65
N TRP A 283 24.99 24.13 5.35
CA TRP A 283 25.71 25.41 5.40
C TRP A 283 26.91 25.44 6.33
N LYS A 284 27.40 24.33 6.75
CA LYS A 284 28.57 23.97 7.60
C LYS A 284 29.18 25.10 8.46
N THR A 285 29.65 26.22 7.86
CA THR A 285 30.41 27.29 8.54
C THR A 285 29.50 28.47 8.92
N PRO A 286 29.82 29.20 10.03
CA PRO A 286 29.07 30.40 10.43
C PRO A 286 29.04 31.47 9.32
N ARG A 287 30.15 31.66 8.60
CA ARG A 287 30.23 32.61 7.48
C ARG A 287 29.28 32.25 6.34
N ASN A 288 29.18 30.97 5.98
CA ASN A 288 28.28 30.51 4.94
C ASN A 288 26.80 30.59 5.39
N ARG A 289 26.52 30.25 6.65
CA ARG A 289 25.18 30.42 7.26
C ARG A 289 24.74 31.88 7.21
N PHE A 290 25.61 32.80 7.63
CA PHE A 290 25.34 34.24 7.56
C PHE A 290 25.00 34.67 6.14
N ARG A 291 25.90 34.37 5.17
CA ARG A 291 25.70 34.73 3.76
C ARG A 291 24.38 34.20 3.20
N LYS A 292 24.06 32.91 3.45
CA LYS A 292 22.83 32.29 2.96
C LYS A 292 21.57 32.87 3.60
N LEU A 293 21.60 33.16 4.91
CA LEU A 293 20.47 33.79 5.59
C LEU A 293 20.26 35.23 5.11
N MET A 294 21.34 36.01 4.95
CA MET A 294 21.25 37.37 4.42
C MET A 294 20.68 37.40 3.01
N LEU A 295 21.10 36.48 2.14
CA LEU A 295 20.54 36.35 0.79
C LEU A 295 19.04 36.06 0.81
N ILE A 296 18.56 35.19 1.70
CA ILE A 296 17.12 34.88 1.84
C ILE A 296 16.32 36.06 2.41
N THR A 297 16.97 36.96 3.16
CA THR A 297 16.31 38.09 3.79
C THR A 297 16.49 39.42 3.04
N THR A 298 17.08 39.41 1.82
CA THR A 298 17.36 40.60 1.02
C THR A 298 16.11 41.50 0.90
N ASP A 299 14.96 40.89 0.56
CA ASP A 299 13.69 41.60 0.36
C ASP A 299 12.89 41.77 1.68
N ARG A 300 13.51 41.47 2.83
CA ARG A 300 12.84 41.49 4.15
C ARG A 300 13.77 42.02 5.23
N PRO A 301 14.06 43.33 5.24
CA PRO A 301 15.11 43.93 6.11
C PRO A 301 14.84 43.71 7.60
N ASN A 302 13.60 43.66 8.04
CA ASN A 302 13.25 43.36 9.45
C ASN A 302 13.69 41.97 9.90
N LEU A 303 13.80 40.98 8.97
CA LEU A 303 14.28 39.65 9.27
C LEU A 303 15.81 39.53 9.25
N SER A 304 16.51 40.43 8.53
CA SER A 304 17.98 40.43 8.51
C SER A 304 18.56 40.71 9.90
N LEU A 305 17.88 41.50 10.73
CA LEU A 305 18.26 41.77 12.13
C LEU A 305 18.25 40.48 12.99
N THR A 306 17.47 39.49 12.62
CA THR A 306 17.36 38.21 13.37
C THR A 306 18.47 37.22 13.03
N VAL A 307 19.25 37.45 11.96
CA VAL A 307 20.33 36.56 11.52
C VAL A 307 21.40 36.38 12.59
N GLY A 308 21.78 37.50 13.26
CA GLY A 308 22.71 37.48 14.38
C GLY A 308 22.25 36.59 15.55
N ALA A 309 20.95 36.59 15.86
CA ALA A 309 20.37 35.74 16.88
C ALA A 309 20.46 34.27 16.50
N CYS A 310 20.24 33.89 15.21
CA CYS A 310 20.41 32.54 14.72
C CYS A 310 21.86 32.04 14.90
N LEU A 311 22.86 32.87 14.59
CA LEU A 311 24.26 32.49 14.72
C LEU A 311 24.68 32.35 16.18
N ARG A 312 24.21 33.21 17.07
CA ARG A 312 24.47 33.09 18.52
C ARG A 312 23.87 31.81 19.09
N TYR A 313 22.61 31.53 18.80
CA TYR A 313 21.92 30.33 19.27
C TYR A 313 22.58 29.03 18.76
N ALA A 314 23.11 29.06 17.55
CA ALA A 314 23.79 27.93 16.94
C ALA A 314 25.11 27.53 17.60
N ARG A 315 25.72 28.41 18.45
CA ARG A 315 26.97 28.07 19.17
C ARG A 315 26.75 26.94 20.18
N ALA A 316 25.58 26.85 20.77
CA ALA A 316 25.22 25.87 21.79
C ALA A 316 24.27 24.77 21.29
N HIS A 317 23.75 24.87 20.06
CA HIS A 317 22.64 24.02 19.61
C HIS A 317 22.90 23.40 18.23
N GLY A 318 22.60 22.09 18.10
CA GLY A 318 22.70 21.37 16.84
C GLY A 318 21.57 21.67 15.84
N PRO A 319 21.70 21.15 14.60
CA PRO A 319 20.76 21.46 13.50
C PRO A 319 19.29 21.18 13.79
N TRP A 320 19.00 20.14 14.58
CA TRP A 320 17.61 19.79 14.95
C TRP A 320 16.97 20.82 15.88
N HIS A 321 17.72 21.33 16.85
CA HIS A 321 17.25 22.39 17.74
C HIS A 321 17.10 23.70 16.98
N MET A 322 18.07 24.02 16.11
CA MET A 322 18.00 25.18 15.22
C MET A 322 16.73 25.17 14.35
N SER A 323 16.30 24.02 13.88
CA SER A 323 15.08 23.90 13.05
C SER A 323 13.78 24.30 13.76
N ALA A 324 13.80 24.30 15.09
CA ALA A 324 12.66 24.74 15.94
C ALA A 324 12.81 26.20 16.45
N PHE A 325 13.96 26.83 16.23
CA PHE A 325 14.24 28.17 16.68
C PHE A 325 13.41 29.20 15.89
N ARG A 326 12.55 29.96 16.57
CA ARG A 326 11.59 30.87 15.94
C ARG A 326 12.21 31.85 14.92
N PRO A 327 13.34 32.57 15.21
CA PRO A 327 13.96 33.43 14.23
C PRO A 327 14.36 32.71 12.94
N LEU A 328 14.90 31.48 13.02
CA LEU A 328 15.19 30.71 11.83
C LEU A 328 13.93 30.28 11.08
N GLN A 329 12.85 29.95 11.80
CA GLN A 329 11.57 29.62 11.19
C GLN A 329 10.92 30.82 10.47
N SER A 330 11.14 32.02 10.96
CA SER A 330 10.67 33.26 10.31
C SER A 330 11.41 33.52 9.01
N ILE A 331 12.73 33.30 8.97
CA ILE A 331 13.54 33.42 7.77
C ILE A 331 13.20 32.29 6.78
N LEU A 332 13.30 31.02 7.21
CA LEU A 332 12.91 29.83 6.45
C LEU A 332 11.42 29.54 6.68
N SER A 333 10.56 30.53 6.40
CA SER A 333 9.13 30.42 6.60
C SER A 333 8.48 29.35 5.73
N ASN A 334 7.25 28.95 6.03
CA ASN A 334 6.51 28.00 5.20
C ASN A 334 6.34 28.53 3.77
N LYS A 335 6.06 29.83 3.60
CA LYS A 335 5.97 30.48 2.28
C LYS A 335 7.28 30.39 1.51
N TYR A 336 8.43 30.61 2.18
CA TYR A 336 9.74 30.45 1.56
C TYR A 336 10.02 29.00 1.17
N LEU A 337 9.70 28.04 2.03
CA LEU A 337 9.88 26.61 1.70
C LEU A 337 9.02 26.19 0.51
N GLU A 338 7.80 26.69 0.41
CA GLU A 338 6.90 26.47 -0.72
C GLU A 338 7.42 27.12 -2.01
N SER A 339 7.98 28.33 -1.95
CA SER A 339 8.55 29.00 -3.13
C SER A 339 9.77 28.27 -3.72
N ILE A 340 10.49 27.49 -2.91
CA ILE A 340 11.61 26.66 -3.37
C ILE A 340 11.21 25.22 -3.73
N GLY A 341 9.89 24.92 -3.74
CA GLY A 341 9.36 23.64 -4.20
C GLY A 341 8.91 22.65 -3.11
N PHE A 342 8.79 23.07 -1.84
CA PHE A 342 8.18 22.21 -0.82
C PHE A 342 6.69 21.97 -1.12
N PRO A 343 6.21 20.71 -1.22
CA PRO A 343 4.85 20.44 -1.63
C PRO A 343 3.80 20.89 -0.61
N LYS A 344 2.69 21.42 -1.10
CA LYS A 344 1.50 21.72 -0.30
C LYS A 344 0.72 20.42 -0.03
N ILE A 345 1.22 19.61 0.90
CA ILE A 345 0.76 18.24 1.14
C ILE A 345 -0.75 18.16 1.40
N LEU A 346 -1.31 19.12 2.16
CA LEU A 346 -2.74 19.15 2.47
C LEU A 346 -3.61 19.45 1.24
N GLU A 347 -3.18 20.38 0.39
CA GLU A 347 -3.89 20.69 -0.86
C GLU A 347 -3.86 19.50 -1.80
N MET A 348 -2.70 18.85 -1.93
CA MET A 348 -2.56 17.61 -2.71
C MET A 348 -3.45 16.50 -2.18
N TYR A 349 -3.57 16.36 -0.86
CA TYR A 349 -4.46 15.37 -0.23
C TYR A 349 -5.93 15.69 -0.52
N GLN A 350 -6.36 16.94 -0.32
CA GLN A 350 -7.75 17.33 -0.59
C GLN A 350 -8.15 17.02 -2.03
N ASN A 351 -7.29 17.36 -3.00
CA ASN A 351 -7.52 17.04 -4.41
C ASN A 351 -7.61 15.53 -4.65
N SER A 352 -6.69 14.75 -4.08
CA SER A 352 -6.69 13.28 -4.23
C SER A 352 -7.91 12.65 -3.55
N HIS A 353 -8.26 13.10 -2.35
CA HIS A 353 -9.38 12.57 -1.58
C HIS A 353 -10.72 12.82 -2.29
N VAL A 354 -10.94 14.05 -2.77
CA VAL A 354 -12.15 14.40 -3.55
C VAL A 354 -12.27 13.56 -4.81
N LEU A 355 -11.16 13.33 -5.53
CA LEU A 355 -11.17 12.50 -6.74
C LEU A 355 -11.52 11.04 -6.43
N LEU A 356 -10.97 10.47 -5.36
CA LEU A 356 -11.23 9.09 -4.94
C LEU A 356 -12.67 8.91 -4.42
N VAL A 357 -13.20 9.89 -3.68
CA VAL A 357 -14.58 9.86 -3.19
C VAL A 357 -15.57 10.07 -4.34
N ASN A 358 -15.29 10.97 -5.30
CA ASN A 358 -16.18 11.22 -6.43
C ASN A 358 -16.20 10.09 -7.46
N ARG A 359 -15.09 9.35 -7.67
CA ARG A 359 -15.10 8.12 -8.46
C ARG A 359 -16.12 7.11 -7.90
N ARG A 360 -16.21 6.99 -6.57
CA ARG A 360 -17.21 6.18 -5.88
C ARG A 360 -18.65 6.51 -6.30
N VAL A 361 -19.00 7.78 -6.41
CA VAL A 361 -20.37 8.22 -6.78
C VAL A 361 -20.71 7.84 -8.22
N ARG A 362 -19.72 7.78 -9.11
CA ARG A 362 -19.93 7.35 -10.51
C ARG A 362 -20.05 5.84 -10.65
N GLU A 363 -19.22 5.06 -9.96
CA GLU A 363 -19.27 3.59 -9.99
C GLU A 363 -20.59 3.05 -9.40
N VAL A 364 -21.12 3.66 -8.34
CA VAL A 364 -22.42 3.27 -7.75
C VAL A 364 -23.60 3.62 -8.67
N ARG A 365 -23.51 4.67 -9.49
CA ARG A 365 -24.57 5.06 -10.46
C ARG A 365 -24.59 4.20 -11.72
N THR A 366 -23.53 3.44 -12.01
CA THR A 366 -23.45 2.57 -13.21
C THR A 366 -23.95 1.14 -12.92
N VAL A 367 -24.35 0.84 -11.68
CA VAL A 367 -24.82 -0.50 -11.22
C VAL A 367 -26.33 -0.48 -10.90
N VAL A 368 -27.04 0.59 -11.26
CA VAL A 368 -28.53 0.66 -11.19
C VAL A 368 -29.10 0.59 -12.60
#